data_3b730853127f13eb5fbdc397f03dd9b4
#
_entry.id   3b730853127f13eb5fbdc397f03dd9b4
#
_cell.length_a   1.000
_cell.length_b   1.000
_cell.length_c   1.000
_cell.angle_alpha   90.00
_cell.angle_beta   90.00
_cell.angle_gamma   90.00
#
_symmetry.space_group_name_H-M   'P 1'
#
loop_
_entity.id
_entity.type
_entity.pdbx_description
1 polymer ?
#
loop_
_entity_poly.entity_id
_entity_poly.type
_entity_poly.pdbx_seq_one_letter_code
_entity_poly.pdbx_strand_id
1 'polypeptide(L)'
;GALLANHPRSSELSKALWSIKEIFLVGFFLQIGIGGLPDQNAVIFALVLAIALPIKGALFFGLMVMFKLRARSAFLTSLSLTNYSEFGLIVASIAIPEWIIPLALTVAFSFVVSAPLNRFAHTLYEKLNKQLITFERKGFHPDEQPLYIDDEIIIVGMGRTGMASYNLLREN
;
A
#
# COMPACT_ATOMS: atom_id res chain seq x y z
N GLY A 1 -10.37 -15.44 7.41
CA GLY A 1 -10.31 -15.14 5.96
C GLY A 1 -10.50 -16.38 5.11
N ALA A 2 -9.57 -17.34 5.13
CA ALA A 2 -9.57 -18.48 4.20
C ALA A 2 -10.85 -19.33 4.25
N LEU A 3 -11.39 -19.59 5.44
CA LEU A 3 -12.64 -20.36 5.60
C LEU A 3 -13.88 -19.67 5.03
N LEU A 4 -13.86 -18.36 4.90
CA LEU A 4 -14.99 -17.56 4.41
C LEU A 4 -14.78 -17.06 2.97
N ALA A 5 -13.62 -17.30 2.38
CA ALA A 5 -13.27 -16.77 1.05
C ALA A 5 -14.25 -17.18 -0.05
N ASN A 6 -14.75 -18.41 0.00
CA ASN A 6 -15.67 -18.97 -0.99
C ASN A 6 -17.17 -18.74 -0.67
N HIS A 7 -17.48 -18.03 0.41
CA HIS A 7 -18.88 -17.78 0.77
C HIS A 7 -19.48 -16.66 -0.10
N PRO A 8 -20.73 -16.80 -0.63
CA PRO A 8 -21.32 -15.80 -1.53
C PRO A 8 -21.40 -14.38 -0.97
N ARG A 9 -21.48 -14.24 0.35
CA ARG A 9 -21.53 -12.93 1.05
C ARG A 9 -20.18 -12.48 1.61
N SER A 10 -19.07 -13.07 1.18
CA SER A 10 -17.74 -12.71 1.68
C SER A 10 -17.39 -11.22 1.42
N SER A 11 -17.85 -10.67 0.30
CA SER A 11 -17.63 -9.25 -0.05
C SER A 11 -18.41 -8.29 0.86
N GLU A 12 -19.63 -8.62 1.23
CA GLU A 12 -20.46 -7.82 2.17
C GLU A 12 -19.83 -7.83 3.56
N LEU A 13 -19.43 -9.02 4.02
CA LEU A 13 -18.75 -9.19 5.31
C LEU A 13 -17.42 -8.41 5.33
N SER A 14 -16.64 -8.47 4.26
CA SER A 14 -15.38 -7.73 4.15
C SER A 14 -15.60 -6.23 4.26
N LYS A 15 -16.61 -5.67 3.58
CA LYS A 15 -16.95 -4.24 3.66
C LYS A 15 -17.39 -3.83 5.07
N ALA A 16 -18.24 -4.63 5.72
CA ALA A 16 -18.68 -4.37 7.08
C ALA A 16 -17.51 -4.41 8.08
N LEU A 17 -16.64 -5.41 7.98
CA LEU A 17 -15.44 -5.53 8.82
C LEU A 17 -14.46 -4.38 8.59
N TRP A 18 -14.34 -3.88 7.36
CA TRP A 18 -13.49 -2.73 7.05
C TRP A 18 -13.93 -1.48 7.81
N SER A 19 -15.22 -1.16 7.77
CA SER A 19 -15.77 0.00 8.48
C SER A 19 -15.62 -0.13 10.01
N ILE A 20 -15.87 -1.33 10.55
CA ILE A 20 -15.69 -1.61 11.98
C ILE A 20 -14.22 -1.45 12.37
N LYS A 21 -13.29 -1.97 11.58
CA LYS A 21 -11.85 -1.84 11.79
C LYS A 21 -11.44 -0.37 11.93
N GLU A 22 -11.95 0.50 11.04
CA GLU A 22 -11.61 1.94 11.09
C GLU A 22 -12.08 2.61 12.39
N ILE A 23 -13.29 2.30 12.85
CA ILE A 23 -13.82 2.83 14.11
C ILE A 23 -12.97 2.38 15.30
N PHE A 24 -12.62 1.09 15.36
CA PHE A 24 -11.76 0.56 16.42
C PHE A 24 -10.36 1.18 16.39
N LEU A 25 -9.81 1.41 15.19
CA LEU A 25 -8.51 2.02 15.02
C LEU A 25 -8.49 3.46 15.55
N VAL A 26 -9.51 4.25 15.22
CA VAL A 26 -9.68 5.61 15.75
C VAL A 26 -9.79 5.59 17.27
N GLY A 27 -10.63 4.70 17.82
CA GLY A 27 -10.78 4.53 19.28
C GLY A 27 -9.47 4.16 19.96
N PHE A 28 -8.69 3.27 19.34
CA PHE A 28 -7.38 2.86 19.85
C PHE A 28 -6.37 4.02 19.88
N PHE A 29 -6.28 4.80 18.81
CA PHE A 29 -5.41 5.98 18.78
C PHE A 29 -5.85 7.06 19.79
N LEU A 30 -7.17 7.26 19.95
CA LEU A 30 -7.70 8.18 20.97
C LEU A 30 -7.30 7.71 22.39
N GLN A 31 -7.44 6.42 22.67
CA GLN A 31 -7.03 5.84 23.95
C GLN A 31 -5.55 6.06 24.24
N ILE A 32 -4.68 5.88 23.25
CA ILE A 32 -3.23 6.16 23.40
C ILE A 32 -3.02 7.65 23.67
N GLY A 33 -3.70 8.54 22.94
CA GLY A 33 -3.56 9.99 23.10
C GLY A 33 -4.03 10.51 24.47
N ILE A 34 -5.04 9.88 25.05
CA ILE A 34 -5.51 10.19 26.42
C ILE A 34 -4.57 9.61 27.48
N GLY A 35 -3.88 8.53 27.17
CA GLY A 35 -2.98 7.83 28.10
C GLY A 35 -1.73 8.60 28.51
N GLY A 36 -1.38 9.69 27.83
CA GLY A 36 -0.27 10.56 28.19
C GLY A 36 0.25 11.42 27.04
N LEU A 37 0.95 12.49 27.40
CA LEU A 37 1.67 13.30 26.44
C LEU A 37 3.02 12.67 26.12
N PRO A 38 3.48 12.72 24.86
CA PRO A 38 4.81 12.23 24.50
C PRO A 38 5.89 13.08 25.18
N ASP A 39 6.86 12.43 25.78
CA ASP A 39 8.04 13.08 26.29
C ASP A 39 9.02 13.43 25.15
N GLN A 40 10.04 14.21 25.46
CA GLN A 40 11.02 14.63 24.44
C GLN A 40 11.73 13.43 23.78
N ASN A 41 12.00 12.37 24.55
CA ASN A 41 12.65 11.17 24.03
C ASN A 41 11.75 10.41 23.04
N ALA A 42 10.43 10.33 23.32
CA ALA A 42 9.45 9.75 22.43
C ALA A 42 9.38 10.50 21.08
N VAL A 43 9.41 11.83 21.12
CA VAL A 43 9.42 12.66 19.92
C VAL A 43 10.71 12.46 19.11
N ILE A 44 11.86 12.46 19.74
CA ILE A 44 13.16 12.22 19.07
C ILE A 44 13.18 10.82 18.46
N PHE A 45 12.74 9.81 19.18
CA PHE A 45 12.64 8.44 18.67
C PHE A 45 11.75 8.37 17.42
N ALA A 46 10.56 8.97 17.48
CA ALA A 46 9.63 8.98 16.36
C ALA A 46 10.19 9.71 15.14
N LEU A 47 10.89 10.83 15.35
CA LEU A 47 11.54 11.58 14.26
C LEU A 47 12.68 10.77 13.60
N VAL A 48 13.52 10.10 14.39
CA VAL A 48 14.59 9.23 13.88
C VAL A 48 14.01 8.12 13.00
N LEU A 49 12.94 7.47 13.45
CA LEU A 49 12.26 6.46 12.66
C LEU A 49 11.54 7.03 11.43
N ALA A 50 11.01 8.24 11.52
CA ALA A 50 10.44 8.92 10.35
C ALA A 50 11.52 9.23 9.29
N ILE A 51 12.72 9.63 9.71
CA ILE A 51 13.87 9.83 8.80
C ILE A 51 14.34 8.50 8.18
N ALA A 52 14.12 7.38 8.84
CA ALA A 52 14.44 6.05 8.30
C ALA A 52 13.45 5.57 7.20
N LEU A 53 12.28 6.22 7.03
CA LEU A 53 11.28 5.84 6.02
C LEU A 53 11.82 5.81 4.59
N PRO A 54 12.60 6.79 4.09
CA PRO A 54 13.18 6.71 2.76
C PRO A 54 14.10 5.50 2.56
N ILE A 55 14.84 5.10 3.59
CA ILE A 55 15.70 3.91 3.54
C ILE A 55 14.83 2.66 3.39
N LYS A 56 13.76 2.56 4.17
CA LYS A 56 12.78 1.47 4.06
C LYS A 56 12.14 1.42 2.67
N GLY A 57 11.74 2.59 2.13
CA GLY A 57 11.21 2.70 0.77
C GLY A 57 12.21 2.24 -0.29
N ALA A 58 13.47 2.65 -0.18
CA ALA A 58 14.53 2.22 -1.09
C ALA A 58 14.79 0.71 -1.02
N LEU A 59 14.75 0.11 0.18
CA LEU A 59 14.88 -1.34 0.36
C LEU A 59 13.72 -2.09 -0.31
N PHE A 60 12.48 -1.64 -0.13
CA PHE A 60 11.32 -2.23 -0.82
C PHE A 60 11.43 -2.08 -2.34
N PHE A 61 11.81 -0.90 -2.83
CA PHE A 61 12.04 -0.69 -4.26
C PHE A 61 13.09 -1.67 -4.80
N GLY A 62 14.24 -1.78 -4.15
CA GLY A 62 15.31 -2.70 -4.53
C GLY A 62 14.84 -4.16 -4.54
N LEU A 63 14.05 -4.55 -3.52
CA LEU A 63 13.48 -5.89 -3.44
C LEU A 63 12.52 -6.17 -4.61
N MET A 64 11.61 -5.24 -4.92
CA MET A 64 10.65 -5.38 -6.02
C MET A 64 11.36 -5.48 -7.38
N VAL A 65 12.38 -4.65 -7.61
CA VAL A 65 13.23 -4.75 -8.81
C VAL A 65 14.00 -6.07 -8.88
N MET A 66 14.43 -6.60 -7.73
CA MET A 66 15.07 -7.93 -7.66
C MET A 66 14.12 -9.04 -8.12
N PHE A 67 12.84 -8.92 -7.84
CA PHE A 67 11.77 -9.81 -8.33
C PHE A 67 11.30 -9.49 -9.76
N LYS A 68 12.04 -8.66 -10.51
CA LYS A 68 11.79 -8.30 -11.91
C LYS A 68 10.49 -7.52 -12.15
N LEU A 69 9.94 -6.83 -11.14
CA LEU A 69 8.87 -5.89 -11.39
C LEU A 69 9.39 -4.68 -12.18
N ARG A 70 8.54 -4.10 -13.01
CA ARG A 70 8.85 -2.84 -13.72
C ARG A 70 9.13 -1.72 -12.73
N ALA A 71 10.04 -0.83 -13.08
CA ALA A 71 10.43 0.29 -12.22
C ALA A 71 9.23 1.10 -11.73
N ARG A 72 8.20 1.29 -12.55
CA ARG A 72 6.96 1.97 -12.18
C ARG A 72 6.20 1.24 -11.08
N SER A 73 5.92 -0.05 -11.29
CA SER A 73 5.20 -0.89 -10.31
C SER A 73 5.99 -1.01 -9.03
N ALA A 74 7.30 -1.24 -9.13
CA ALA A 74 8.20 -1.32 -7.99
C ALA A 74 8.20 -0.03 -7.17
N PHE A 75 8.27 1.14 -7.81
CA PHE A 75 8.28 2.44 -7.14
C PHE A 75 6.94 2.73 -6.45
N LEU A 76 5.81 2.59 -7.14
CA LEU A 76 4.49 2.85 -6.57
C LEU A 76 4.18 1.91 -5.40
N THR A 77 4.52 0.63 -5.54
CA THR A 77 4.34 -0.37 -4.47
C THR A 77 5.24 -0.07 -3.28
N SER A 78 6.51 0.29 -3.51
CA SER A 78 7.43 0.62 -2.41
C SER A 78 6.96 1.83 -1.62
N LEU A 79 6.44 2.87 -2.30
CA LEU A 79 5.86 4.03 -1.62
C LEU A 79 4.67 3.64 -0.72
N SER A 80 3.78 2.80 -1.24
CA SER A 80 2.60 2.33 -0.48
C SER A 80 2.98 1.48 0.72
N LEU A 81 4.06 0.71 0.65
CA LEU A 81 4.56 -0.15 1.73
C LEU A 81 5.48 0.56 2.71
N THR A 82 5.81 1.83 2.46
CA THR A 82 6.78 2.56 3.30
C THR A 82 6.21 2.88 4.69
N ASN A 83 4.91 3.00 4.87
CA ASN A 83 4.28 3.30 6.15
C ASN A 83 4.63 2.27 7.23
N TYR A 84 4.63 2.72 8.47
CA TYR A 84 4.61 1.81 9.60
C TYR A 84 3.20 1.29 9.84
N SER A 85 3.09 0.03 10.27
CA SER A 85 1.81 -0.64 10.43
C SER A 85 1.16 -0.30 11.77
N GLU A 86 -0.10 0.10 11.73
CA GLU A 86 -0.93 0.28 12.91
C GLU A 86 -1.17 -1.04 13.67
N PHE A 87 -1.15 -2.18 12.98
CA PHE A 87 -1.27 -3.48 13.63
C PHE A 87 -0.08 -3.80 14.53
N GLY A 88 1.10 -3.27 14.20
CA GLY A 88 2.28 -3.35 15.07
C GLY A 88 2.05 -2.73 16.43
N LEU A 89 1.24 -1.66 16.52
CA LEU A 89 0.90 -1.03 17.79
C LEU A 89 0.02 -1.92 18.68
N ILE A 90 -0.88 -2.71 18.10
CA ILE A 90 -1.72 -3.64 18.85
C ILE A 90 -0.83 -4.70 19.52
N VAL A 91 0.14 -5.23 18.78
CA VAL A 91 1.11 -6.18 19.34
C VAL A 91 1.97 -5.51 20.40
N ALA A 92 2.46 -4.29 20.15
CA ALA A 92 3.28 -3.53 21.09
C ALA A 92 2.53 -3.18 22.37
N SER A 93 1.24 -2.88 22.31
CA SER A 93 0.42 -2.57 23.50
C SER A 93 0.34 -3.74 24.50
N ILE A 94 0.53 -4.95 24.01
CA ILE A 94 0.51 -6.18 24.83
C ILE A 94 1.93 -6.55 25.27
N ALA A 95 2.91 -6.47 24.33
CA ALA A 95 4.26 -6.98 24.55
C ALA A 95 5.18 -5.95 25.27
N ILE A 96 5.04 -4.67 24.95
CA ILE A 96 5.91 -3.58 25.43
C ILE A 96 5.07 -2.30 25.65
N PRO A 97 4.12 -2.31 26.60
CA PRO A 97 3.17 -1.20 26.79
C PRO A 97 3.85 0.15 27.08
N GLU A 98 5.03 0.16 27.67
CA GLU A 98 5.81 1.37 27.95
C GLU A 98 6.30 2.09 26.67
N TRP A 99 6.34 1.39 25.53
CA TRP A 99 6.75 1.95 24.24
C TRP A 99 5.58 2.36 23.35
N ILE A 100 4.33 2.24 23.83
CA ILE A 100 3.17 2.46 22.99
C ILE A 100 3.07 3.92 22.50
N ILE A 101 3.40 4.90 23.35
CA ILE A 101 3.36 6.32 22.97
C ILE A 101 4.43 6.66 21.93
N PRO A 102 5.73 6.33 22.10
CA PRO A 102 6.75 6.53 21.08
C PRO A 102 6.42 5.86 19.76
N LEU A 103 5.92 4.63 19.78
CA LEU A 103 5.58 3.87 18.59
C LEU A 103 4.34 4.44 17.89
N ALA A 104 3.31 4.84 18.62
CA ALA A 104 2.13 5.48 18.05
C ALA A 104 2.48 6.80 17.36
N LEU A 105 3.34 7.59 17.98
CA LEU A 105 3.84 8.84 17.38
C LEU A 105 4.65 8.56 16.09
N THR A 106 5.47 7.50 16.09
CA THR A 106 6.20 7.03 14.91
C THR A 106 5.26 6.67 13.76
N VAL A 107 4.19 5.92 14.04
CA VAL A 107 3.18 5.56 13.04
C VAL A 107 2.48 6.80 12.53
N ALA A 108 2.06 7.73 13.42
CA ALA A 108 1.43 8.97 13.03
C ALA A 108 2.33 9.82 12.10
N PHE A 109 3.60 9.98 12.43
CA PHE A 109 4.56 10.67 11.57
C PHE A 109 4.76 9.95 10.22
N SER A 110 4.78 8.63 10.22
CA SER A 110 4.87 7.88 8.96
C SER A 110 3.71 8.19 8.03
N PHE A 111 2.48 8.31 8.55
CA PHE A 111 1.31 8.69 7.75
C PHE A 111 1.38 10.14 7.26
N VAL A 112 1.83 11.07 8.10
CA VAL A 112 1.99 12.48 7.70
C VAL A 112 2.99 12.62 6.54
N VAL A 113 4.05 11.82 6.54
CA VAL A 113 5.06 11.83 5.46
C VAL A 113 4.56 11.08 4.23
N SER A 114 3.97 9.90 4.42
CA SER A 114 3.63 9.01 3.30
C SER A 114 2.35 9.42 2.57
N ALA A 115 1.38 10.05 3.23
CA ALA A 115 0.14 10.45 2.58
C ALA A 115 0.37 11.42 1.39
N PRO A 116 1.14 12.52 1.53
CA PRO A 116 1.47 13.35 0.37
C PRO A 116 2.34 12.63 -0.66
N LEU A 117 3.31 11.80 -0.23
CA LEU A 117 4.13 11.02 -1.15
C LEU A 117 3.29 10.09 -2.02
N ASN A 118 2.33 9.37 -1.43
CA ASN A 118 1.41 8.51 -2.17
C ASN A 118 0.47 9.31 -3.07
N ARG A 119 -0.03 10.46 -2.61
CA ARG A 119 -0.88 11.34 -3.43
C ARG A 119 -0.18 11.81 -4.70
N PHE A 120 1.10 12.14 -4.61
CA PHE A 120 1.91 12.62 -5.73
C PHE A 120 2.81 11.55 -6.35
N ALA A 121 2.57 10.28 -6.03
CA ALA A 121 3.43 9.16 -6.44
C ALA A 121 3.64 9.07 -7.96
N HIS A 122 2.60 9.30 -8.76
CA HIS A 122 2.70 9.29 -10.23
C HIS A 122 3.56 10.43 -10.75
N THR A 123 3.33 11.66 -10.27
CA THR A 123 4.12 12.84 -10.66
C THR A 123 5.58 12.69 -10.21
N LEU A 124 5.81 12.11 -9.03
CA LEU A 124 7.14 11.84 -8.52
C LEU A 124 7.86 10.78 -9.38
N TYR A 125 7.15 9.72 -9.76
CA TYR A 125 7.67 8.72 -10.70
C TYR A 125 8.07 9.35 -12.04
N GLU A 126 7.22 10.19 -12.63
CA GLU A 126 7.52 10.85 -13.91
C GLU A 126 8.81 11.67 -13.85
N LYS A 127 9.05 12.38 -12.74
CA LYS A 127 10.28 13.14 -12.52
C LYS A 127 11.51 12.27 -12.35
N LEU A 128 11.38 11.12 -11.69
CA LEU A 128 12.47 10.21 -11.38
C LEU A 128 12.62 9.06 -12.39
N ASN A 129 11.71 8.96 -13.36
CA ASN A 129 11.61 7.85 -14.31
C ASN A 129 12.95 7.47 -14.95
N LYS A 130 13.70 8.45 -15.46
CA LYS A 130 14.99 8.22 -16.12
C LYS A 130 16.01 7.51 -15.21
N GLN A 131 15.98 7.80 -13.91
CA GLN A 131 16.87 7.17 -12.94
C GLN A 131 16.37 5.81 -12.51
N LEU A 132 15.06 5.68 -12.28
CA LEU A 132 14.44 4.45 -11.80
C LEU A 132 14.49 3.32 -12.83
N ILE A 133 14.31 3.62 -14.12
CA ILE A 133 14.40 2.65 -15.21
C ILE A 133 15.81 2.02 -15.31
N THR A 134 16.85 2.76 -14.92
CA THR A 134 18.23 2.23 -14.95
C THR A 134 18.39 1.01 -14.04
N PHE A 135 17.58 0.89 -13.00
CA PHE A 135 17.59 -0.26 -12.10
C PHE A 135 16.75 -1.43 -12.59
N GLU A 136 15.98 -1.26 -13.67
CA GLU A 136 15.10 -2.30 -14.22
C GLU A 136 15.93 -3.46 -14.75
N ARG A 137 15.58 -4.68 -14.34
CA ARG A 137 16.28 -5.90 -14.80
C ARG A 137 15.71 -6.39 -16.13
N LYS A 138 16.55 -7.02 -16.92
CA LYS A 138 16.13 -7.69 -18.16
C LYS A 138 15.12 -8.82 -17.86
N GLY A 139 13.99 -8.80 -18.58
CA GLY A 139 12.87 -9.73 -18.40
C GLY A 139 11.89 -9.24 -17.33
N PHE A 140 10.60 -9.41 -17.58
CA PHE A 140 9.52 -8.98 -16.71
C PHE A 140 9.03 -10.12 -15.81
N HIS A 141 8.43 -9.75 -14.69
CA HIS A 141 7.69 -10.69 -13.86
C HIS A 141 6.55 -11.33 -14.70
N PRO A 142 6.21 -12.61 -14.49
CA PRO A 142 5.15 -13.28 -15.25
C PRO A 142 3.83 -12.50 -15.31
N ASP A 143 3.45 -11.85 -14.21
CA ASP A 143 2.21 -11.06 -14.12
C ASP A 143 2.29 -9.69 -14.82
N GLU A 144 3.48 -9.24 -15.22
CA GLU A 144 3.71 -7.98 -15.96
C GLU A 144 4.10 -8.21 -17.42
N GLN A 145 4.03 -9.45 -17.89
CA GLN A 145 4.31 -9.73 -19.30
C GLN A 145 3.27 -9.05 -20.19
N PRO A 146 3.71 -8.40 -21.28
CA PRO A 146 2.77 -7.83 -22.23
C PRO A 146 1.92 -8.95 -22.83
N LEU A 147 0.61 -8.80 -22.75
CA LEU A 147 -0.32 -9.63 -23.51
C LEU A 147 -0.11 -9.33 -25.00
N TYR A 148 0.41 -10.29 -25.72
CA TYR A 148 0.40 -10.23 -27.19
C TYR A 148 -1.00 -10.60 -27.64
N ILE A 149 -1.75 -9.62 -28.09
CA ILE A 149 -3.10 -9.80 -28.62
C ILE A 149 -2.96 -9.67 -30.12
N ASP A 150 -3.20 -10.77 -30.81
CA ASP A 150 -3.12 -10.87 -32.28
C ASP A 150 -4.50 -10.61 -32.93
N ASP A 151 -5.40 -10.00 -32.18
CA ASP A 151 -6.77 -9.71 -32.60
C ASP A 151 -6.91 -8.28 -33.10
N GLU A 152 -7.73 -8.08 -34.16
CA GLU A 152 -7.97 -6.77 -34.77
C GLU A 152 -8.80 -5.84 -33.87
N ILE A 153 -9.62 -6.40 -32.96
CA ILE A 153 -10.55 -5.64 -32.12
C ILE A 153 -10.38 -6.02 -30.66
N ILE A 154 -10.09 -5.03 -29.83
CA ILE A 154 -9.96 -5.20 -28.38
C ILE A 154 -11.08 -4.44 -27.67
N ILE A 155 -11.88 -5.13 -26.86
CA ILE A 155 -12.90 -4.52 -26.01
C ILE A 155 -12.34 -4.34 -24.60
N VAL A 156 -12.15 -3.08 -24.18
CA VAL A 156 -11.69 -2.74 -22.84
C VAL A 156 -12.89 -2.43 -21.96
N GLY A 157 -13.16 -3.33 -21.00
CA GLY A 157 -14.26 -3.22 -20.05
C GLY A 157 -15.50 -4.00 -20.50
N MET A 158 -15.85 -5.03 -19.71
CA MET A 158 -17.00 -5.93 -19.95
C MET A 158 -18.26 -5.51 -19.16
N GLY A 159 -18.50 -4.20 -19.05
CA GLY A 159 -19.77 -3.64 -18.55
C GLY A 159 -20.91 -3.83 -19.57
N ARG A 160 -22.07 -3.22 -19.31
CA ARG A 160 -23.24 -3.33 -20.21
C ARG A 160 -22.93 -3.02 -21.67
N THR A 161 -22.19 -1.94 -21.92
CA THR A 161 -21.79 -1.54 -23.28
C THR A 161 -20.76 -2.50 -23.89
N GLY A 162 -19.72 -2.89 -23.13
CA GLY A 162 -18.70 -3.82 -23.62
C GLY A 162 -19.27 -5.20 -23.94
N MET A 163 -20.20 -5.70 -23.13
CA MET A 163 -20.90 -6.96 -23.40
C MET A 163 -21.79 -6.88 -24.64
N ALA A 164 -22.50 -5.77 -24.84
CA ALA A 164 -23.30 -5.55 -26.06
C ALA A 164 -22.42 -5.51 -27.32
N SER A 165 -21.29 -4.80 -27.25
CA SER A 165 -20.30 -4.74 -28.35
C SER A 165 -19.70 -6.12 -28.65
N TYR A 166 -19.35 -6.88 -27.62
CA TYR A 166 -18.84 -8.26 -27.75
C TYR A 166 -19.85 -9.16 -28.47
N ASN A 167 -21.12 -9.14 -28.05
CA ASN A 167 -22.16 -9.95 -28.65
C ASN A 167 -22.39 -9.60 -30.13
N LEU A 168 -22.44 -8.29 -30.48
CA LEU A 168 -22.56 -7.83 -31.84
C LEU A 168 -21.38 -8.29 -32.74
N LEU A 169 -20.17 -8.26 -32.23
CA LEU A 169 -18.99 -8.69 -32.98
C LEU A 169 -18.89 -10.20 -33.13
N ARG A 170 -19.53 -10.97 -32.26
CA ARG A 170 -19.54 -12.43 -32.31
C ARG A 170 -20.60 -12.98 -33.25
N GLU A 171 -21.67 -12.22 -33.51
CA GLU A 171 -22.75 -12.60 -34.38
C GLU A 171 -22.50 -12.27 -35.86
N ASN A 172 -21.50 -11.46 -36.18
CA ASN A 172 -21.03 -11.12 -37.52
C ASN A 172 -19.72 -11.85 -37.86
#